data_83787e06e15994c01c8ac1870496eecb
#
_entry.id   83787e06e15994c01c8ac1870496eecb
#
_cell.length_a   1.000
_cell.length_b   1.000
_cell.length_c   1.000
_cell.angle_alpha   90.00
_cell.angle_beta   90.00
_cell.angle_gamma   90.00
#
_symmetry.space_group_name_H-M   'P 1'
#
loop_
_entity.id
_entity.type
_entity.pdbx_description
1 polymer ?
#
loop_
_entity_poly.entity_id
_entity_poly.type
_entity_poly.pdbx_seq_one_letter_code
_entity_poly.pdbx_strand_id
1 'polypeptide(L)'
;MLKSDFLEMVKKNEKSVICLDFDGVIYKNSKGFSDGTLYDEPIAGALESLKSLYQEGFQLIIHSCKCNPERPLVGGLNGKELIRNWLKKYDVSYTVSDIVHIKPNAVVYIDDKGLRFENWSDTMNNLKRNKLL
;
A
#
# COMPACT_ATOMS: atom_id res chain seq x y z
N MET A 1 -17.70 0.11 -5.02
CA MET A 1 -18.28 -0.69 -3.91
C MET A 1 -18.82 0.25 -2.86
N LEU A 2 -20.04 0.04 -2.42
CA LEU A 2 -20.63 0.80 -1.32
C LEU A 2 -20.05 0.33 0.00
N LYS A 3 -20.04 1.21 1.00
CA LYS A 3 -19.50 0.90 2.34
C LYS A 3 -20.19 -0.32 2.96
N SER A 4 -21.51 -0.44 2.80
CA SER A 4 -22.28 -1.58 3.30
C SER A 4 -21.87 -2.90 2.66
N ASP A 5 -21.60 -2.90 1.35
CA ASP A 5 -21.17 -4.10 0.62
C ASP A 5 -19.78 -4.54 1.07
N PHE A 6 -18.90 -3.57 1.30
CA PHE A 6 -17.54 -3.83 1.80
C PHE A 6 -17.59 -4.46 3.20
N LEU A 7 -18.37 -3.89 4.12
CA LEU A 7 -18.52 -4.41 5.49
C LEU A 7 -19.12 -5.81 5.50
N GLU A 8 -20.07 -6.08 4.62
CA GLU A 8 -20.68 -7.40 4.51
C GLU A 8 -19.68 -8.44 4.00
N MET A 9 -18.85 -8.07 3.03
CA MET A 9 -17.79 -8.91 2.51
C MET A 9 -16.77 -9.27 3.60
N VAL A 10 -16.37 -8.30 4.42
CA VAL A 10 -15.42 -8.50 5.53
C VAL A 10 -15.99 -9.47 6.55
N LYS A 11 -17.26 -9.35 6.90
CA LYS A 11 -17.92 -10.27 7.84
C LYS A 11 -17.97 -11.70 7.33
N LYS A 12 -18.08 -11.88 6.01
CA LYS A 12 -18.11 -13.21 5.39
C LYS A 12 -16.72 -13.83 5.23
N ASN A 13 -15.68 -12.99 5.18
CA ASN A 13 -14.29 -13.43 4.95
C ASN A 13 -13.35 -12.72 5.91
N GLU A 14 -13.18 -13.28 7.10
CA GLU A 14 -12.33 -12.73 8.17
C GLU A 14 -10.87 -12.54 7.75
N LYS A 15 -10.42 -13.22 6.66
CA LYS A 15 -9.05 -13.12 6.16
C LYS A 15 -8.97 -12.30 4.87
N SER A 16 -9.93 -11.42 4.65
CA SER A 16 -9.89 -10.55 3.47
C SER A 16 -8.61 -9.72 3.41
N VAL A 17 -8.04 -9.66 2.23
CA VAL A 17 -6.78 -8.97 1.98
C VAL A 17 -7.05 -7.52 1.63
N ILE A 18 -6.36 -6.61 2.32
CA ILE A 18 -6.22 -5.22 1.90
C ILE A 18 -4.80 -5.05 1.38
N CYS A 19 -4.67 -4.60 0.14
CA CYS A 19 -3.39 -4.29 -0.46
C CYS A 19 -3.13 -2.79 -0.34
N LEU A 20 -1.99 -2.43 0.26
CA LEU A 20 -1.61 -1.03 0.43
C LEU A 20 -0.34 -0.75 -0.35
N ASP A 21 -0.33 0.38 -1.06
CA ASP A 21 0.90 0.91 -1.59
C ASP A 21 1.79 1.41 -0.44
N PHE A 22 3.08 1.50 -0.67
CA PHE A 22 4.02 1.97 0.36
C PHE A 22 4.30 3.47 0.20
N ASP A 23 4.92 3.85 -0.91
CA ASP A 23 5.25 5.26 -1.19
C ASP A 23 3.96 6.07 -1.38
N GLY A 24 3.83 7.15 -0.62
CA GLY A 24 2.67 8.04 -0.73
C GLY A 24 1.42 7.58 0.01
N VAL A 25 1.46 6.40 0.64
CA VAL A 25 0.33 5.85 1.42
C VAL A 25 0.75 5.60 2.86
N ILE A 26 1.81 4.84 3.07
CA ILE A 26 2.35 4.56 4.41
C ILE A 26 3.58 5.42 4.68
N TYR A 27 4.43 5.56 3.70
CA TYR A 27 5.74 6.21 3.73
C TYR A 27 5.65 7.54 2.98
N LYS A 28 6.08 8.62 3.58
CA LYS A 28 5.96 9.96 3.00
C LYS A 28 6.61 10.10 1.64
N ASN A 29 7.82 9.57 1.49
CA ASN A 29 8.59 9.64 0.24
C ASN A 29 8.69 11.09 -0.29
N SER A 30 8.90 12.05 0.62
CA SER A 30 8.81 13.48 0.31
C SER A 30 9.84 13.95 -0.70
N LYS A 31 10.99 13.28 -0.79
CA LYS A 31 12.07 13.60 -1.73
C LYS A 31 12.13 12.64 -2.91
N GLY A 32 11.14 11.75 -3.05
CA GLY A 32 11.15 10.72 -4.06
C GLY A 32 12.29 9.72 -3.85
N PHE A 33 12.65 9.01 -4.90
CA PHE A 33 13.80 8.10 -4.87
C PHE A 33 15.09 8.90 -4.74
N SER A 34 15.93 8.52 -3.81
CA SER A 34 17.24 9.10 -3.60
C SER A 34 18.32 8.03 -3.83
N ASP A 35 18.87 7.48 -2.75
CA ASP A 35 19.88 6.42 -2.79
C ASP A 35 19.30 5.01 -2.56
N GLY A 36 17.99 4.91 -2.49
CA GLY A 36 17.26 3.67 -2.21
C GLY A 36 17.04 3.38 -0.73
N THR A 37 17.66 4.15 0.18
CA THR A 37 17.40 3.99 1.61
C THR A 37 16.02 4.55 1.96
N LEU A 38 15.44 4.04 3.06
CA LEU A 38 14.17 4.55 3.58
C LEU A 38 14.48 5.63 4.62
N TYR A 39 14.53 6.86 4.15
CA TYR A 39 14.98 8.03 4.91
C TYR A 39 13.85 8.77 5.63
N ASP A 40 12.61 8.51 5.25
CA ASP A 40 11.49 9.39 5.62
C ASP A 40 10.58 8.76 6.68
N GLU A 41 9.62 9.55 7.09
CA GLU A 41 8.66 9.23 8.16
C GLU A 41 7.39 8.60 7.59
N PRO A 42 6.58 7.96 8.48
CA PRO A 42 5.24 7.55 8.10
C PRO A 42 4.34 8.74 7.79
N ILE A 43 3.40 8.53 6.90
CA ILE A 43 2.32 9.48 6.68
C ILE A 43 1.45 9.54 7.94
N ALA A 44 0.97 10.73 8.27
CA ALA A 44 0.12 10.94 9.44
C ALA A 44 -1.09 9.99 9.41
N GLY A 45 -1.29 9.26 10.50
CA GLY A 45 -2.38 8.28 10.63
C GLY A 45 -2.07 6.90 10.09
N ALA A 46 -0.96 6.71 9.39
CA ALA A 46 -0.65 5.40 8.76
C ALA A 46 -0.44 4.31 9.80
N LEU A 47 0.38 4.56 10.83
CA LEU A 47 0.70 3.53 11.82
C LEU A 47 -0.53 3.09 12.61
N GLU A 48 -1.34 4.04 13.05
CA GLU A 48 -2.58 3.78 13.77
C GLU A 48 -3.58 3.02 12.91
N SER A 49 -3.65 3.36 11.62
CA SER A 49 -4.55 2.71 10.68
C SER A 49 -4.14 1.26 10.41
N LEU A 50 -2.84 1.00 10.26
CA LEU A 50 -2.34 -0.38 10.10
C LEU A 50 -2.73 -1.24 11.30
N LYS A 51 -2.55 -0.72 12.51
CA LYS A 51 -2.92 -1.44 13.73
C LYS A 51 -4.41 -1.68 13.81
N SER A 52 -5.22 -0.68 13.48
CA SER A 52 -6.67 -0.77 13.50
C SER A 52 -7.19 -1.81 12.50
N LEU A 53 -6.70 -1.78 11.28
CA LEU A 53 -7.10 -2.74 10.24
C LEU A 53 -6.68 -4.17 10.62
N TYR A 54 -5.49 -4.33 11.16
CA TYR A 54 -5.02 -5.61 11.65
C TYR A 54 -5.92 -6.16 12.76
N GLN A 55 -6.31 -5.31 13.71
CA GLN A 55 -7.20 -5.69 14.81
C GLN A 55 -8.60 -6.06 14.33
N GLU A 56 -9.06 -5.47 13.23
CA GLU A 56 -10.33 -5.81 12.59
C GLU A 56 -10.29 -7.16 11.84
N GLY A 57 -9.13 -7.79 11.77
CA GLY A 57 -8.98 -9.11 11.16
C GLY A 57 -8.54 -9.12 9.70
N PHE A 58 -8.19 -7.98 9.14
CA PHE A 58 -7.69 -7.92 7.76
C PHE A 58 -6.28 -8.46 7.66
N GLN A 59 -6.00 -9.13 6.55
CA GLN A 59 -4.66 -9.46 6.13
C GLN A 59 -4.12 -8.28 5.32
N LEU A 60 -3.03 -7.66 5.80
CA LEU A 60 -2.44 -6.50 5.13
C LEU A 60 -1.24 -6.93 4.32
N ILE A 61 -1.24 -6.60 3.02
CA ILE A 61 -0.12 -6.84 2.12
C ILE A 61 0.32 -5.51 1.54
N ILE A 62 1.61 -5.21 1.65
CA ILE A 62 2.20 -4.04 1.02
C ILE A 62 2.67 -4.41 -0.38
N HIS A 63 2.28 -3.62 -1.35
CA HIS A 63 2.74 -3.72 -2.73
C HIS A 63 3.66 -2.54 -3.03
N SER A 64 4.87 -2.83 -3.48
CA SER A 64 5.84 -1.79 -3.81
C SER A 64 6.79 -2.24 -4.90
N CYS A 65 7.03 -1.40 -5.88
CA CYS A 65 8.03 -1.66 -6.91
C CYS A 65 9.45 -1.70 -6.35
N LYS A 66 9.69 -1.17 -5.14
CA LYS A 66 10.96 -1.32 -4.43
C LYS A 66 11.32 -2.78 -4.18
N CYS A 67 10.34 -3.67 -4.17
CA CYS A 67 10.52 -5.09 -3.91
C CYS A 67 10.85 -5.90 -5.17
N ASN A 68 10.93 -5.26 -6.32
CA ASN A 68 11.32 -5.95 -7.56
C ASN A 68 12.72 -6.53 -7.38
N PRO A 69 12.89 -7.87 -7.53
CA PRO A 69 14.18 -8.52 -7.29
C PRO A 69 15.27 -8.10 -8.28
N GLU A 70 14.92 -7.45 -9.40
CA GLU A 70 15.89 -6.92 -10.35
C GLU A 70 16.54 -5.61 -9.87
N ARG A 71 16.01 -4.98 -8.83
CA ARG A 71 16.60 -3.76 -8.28
C ARG A 71 17.90 -4.07 -7.53
N PRO A 72 18.90 -3.16 -7.61
CA PRO A 72 20.15 -3.36 -6.87
C PRO A 72 19.90 -3.37 -5.35
N LEU A 73 20.72 -4.12 -4.64
CA LEU A 73 20.70 -4.12 -3.18
C LEU A 73 21.15 -2.76 -2.64
N VAL A 74 20.61 -2.37 -1.51
CA VAL A 74 20.97 -1.14 -0.80
C VAL A 74 21.52 -1.55 0.57
N GLY A 75 22.81 -1.30 0.80
CA GLY A 75 23.45 -1.76 2.03
C GLY A 75 23.37 -3.26 2.23
N GLY A 76 23.36 -4.03 1.12
CA GLY A 76 23.22 -5.49 1.16
C GLY A 76 21.81 -6.00 1.33
N LEU A 77 20.79 -5.12 1.34
CA LEU A 77 19.39 -5.48 1.56
C LEU A 77 18.56 -5.26 0.30
N ASN A 78 17.60 -6.15 0.06
CA ASN A 78 16.60 -5.97 -1.00
C ASN A 78 15.45 -5.06 -0.50
N GLY A 79 14.56 -4.66 -1.41
CA GLY A 79 13.47 -3.76 -1.06
C GLY A 79 12.52 -4.31 -0.01
N LYS A 80 12.24 -5.61 -0.07
CA LYS A 80 11.39 -6.28 0.92
C LYS A 80 12.00 -6.21 2.32
N GLU A 81 13.30 -6.45 2.42
CA GLU A 81 14.03 -6.36 3.69
C GLU A 81 14.08 -4.92 4.22
N LEU A 82 14.32 -3.95 3.34
CA LEU A 82 14.32 -2.53 3.70
C LEU A 82 12.98 -2.11 4.28
N ILE A 83 11.88 -2.44 3.62
CA ILE A 83 10.54 -2.10 4.09
C ILE A 83 10.23 -2.81 5.41
N ARG A 84 10.58 -4.10 5.51
CA ARG A 84 10.35 -4.87 6.75
C ARG A 84 11.09 -4.25 7.92
N ASN A 85 12.33 -3.85 7.73
CA ASN A 85 13.13 -3.19 8.76
C ASN A 85 12.55 -1.84 9.16
N TRP A 86 12.06 -1.07 8.19
CA TRP A 86 11.39 0.20 8.44
C TRP A 86 10.12 0.02 9.28
N LEU A 87 9.30 -0.99 8.95
CA LEU A 87 8.12 -1.33 9.73
C LEU A 87 8.46 -1.74 11.16
N LYS A 88 9.55 -2.49 11.34
CA LYS A 88 10.05 -2.88 12.67
C LYS A 88 10.49 -1.68 13.49
N LYS A 89 11.13 -0.71 12.86
CA LYS A 89 11.53 0.53 13.52
C LYS A 89 10.35 1.25 14.15
N TYR A 90 9.18 1.18 13.52
CA TYR A 90 7.96 1.82 14.00
C TYR A 90 7.00 0.86 14.71
N ASP A 91 7.46 -0.34 15.05
CA ASP A 91 6.69 -1.34 15.81
C ASP A 91 5.37 -1.76 15.17
N VAL A 92 5.30 -1.76 13.84
CA VAL A 92 4.09 -2.16 13.09
C VAL A 92 4.33 -3.32 12.13
N SER A 93 5.50 -3.93 12.16
CA SER A 93 5.83 -5.05 11.26
C SER A 93 4.86 -6.22 11.41
N TYR A 94 4.38 -6.47 12.60
CA TYR A 94 3.44 -7.57 12.87
C TYR A 94 2.09 -7.41 12.17
N THR A 95 1.71 -6.19 11.78
CA THR A 95 0.44 -5.94 11.12
C THR A 95 0.45 -6.35 9.65
N VAL A 96 1.63 -6.48 9.04
CA VAL A 96 1.81 -6.71 7.61
C VAL A 96 2.23 -8.15 7.38
N SER A 97 1.38 -8.93 6.70
CA SER A 97 1.63 -10.35 6.46
C SER A 97 2.66 -10.59 5.36
N ASP A 98 2.69 -9.74 4.33
CA ASP A 98 3.65 -9.87 3.23
C ASP A 98 3.92 -8.53 2.56
N ILE A 99 5.04 -8.47 1.85
CA ILE A 99 5.50 -7.32 1.09
C ILE A 99 5.89 -7.84 -0.28
N VAL A 100 5.23 -7.37 -1.33
CA VAL A 100 5.32 -7.97 -2.66
C VAL A 100 5.54 -6.93 -3.75
N HIS A 101 6.08 -7.36 -4.89
CA HIS A 101 6.22 -6.51 -6.07
C HIS A 101 5.18 -6.83 -7.14
N ILE A 102 4.46 -7.94 -7.00
CA ILE A 102 3.37 -8.32 -7.89
C ILE A 102 2.06 -8.07 -7.15
N LYS A 103 1.14 -7.36 -7.79
CA LYS A 103 -0.13 -6.97 -7.19
C LYS A 103 -0.95 -8.21 -6.78
N PRO A 104 -1.26 -8.38 -5.48
CA PRO A 104 -2.03 -9.54 -5.03
C PRO A 104 -3.53 -9.33 -5.30
N ASN A 105 -4.28 -10.42 -5.26
CA ASN A 105 -5.74 -10.32 -5.22
C ASN A 105 -6.16 -9.78 -3.86
N ALA A 106 -6.99 -8.75 -3.84
CA ALA A 106 -7.42 -8.09 -2.61
C ALA A 106 -8.86 -7.57 -2.73
N VAL A 107 -9.52 -7.34 -1.60
CA VAL A 107 -10.86 -6.75 -1.60
C VAL A 107 -10.83 -5.25 -1.85
N VAL A 108 -9.70 -4.60 -1.54
CA VAL A 108 -9.49 -3.19 -1.83
C VAL A 108 -7.99 -2.92 -1.98
N TYR A 109 -7.67 -1.97 -2.86
CA TYR A 109 -6.30 -1.48 -3.06
C TYR A 109 -6.27 -0.01 -2.62
N ILE A 110 -5.40 0.30 -1.65
CA ILE A 110 -5.21 1.66 -1.14
C ILE A 110 -3.96 2.23 -1.78
N ASP A 111 -4.13 3.27 -2.60
CA ASP A 111 -3.13 3.78 -3.52
C ASP A 111 -3.34 5.29 -3.69
N ASP A 112 -2.27 6.06 -3.78
CA ASP A 112 -2.33 7.51 -3.92
C ASP A 112 -2.55 8.00 -5.35
N LYS A 113 -2.38 7.12 -6.34
CA LYS A 113 -2.48 7.48 -7.77
C LYS A 113 -3.59 6.75 -8.50
N GLY A 114 -4.22 5.78 -7.84
CA GLY A 114 -5.25 4.98 -8.45
C GLY A 114 -6.50 5.78 -8.81
N LEU A 115 -7.07 5.47 -9.94
CA LEU A 115 -8.37 5.99 -10.37
C LEU A 115 -9.37 4.83 -10.35
N ARG A 116 -10.43 4.99 -9.56
CA ARG A 116 -11.47 3.98 -9.48
C ARG A 116 -12.20 3.89 -10.81
N PHE A 117 -12.16 2.72 -11.42
CA PHE A 117 -12.87 2.50 -12.68
C PHE A 117 -14.35 2.20 -12.43
N GLU A 118 -15.23 2.97 -13.01
CA GLU A 118 -16.67 2.71 -13.07
C GLU A 118 -17.07 2.42 -14.51
N ASN A 119 -16.67 3.30 -15.43
CA ASN A 119 -16.88 3.17 -16.87
C ASN A 119 -15.90 4.05 -17.62
N TRP A 120 -15.74 3.82 -18.91
CA TRP A 120 -14.75 4.55 -19.71
C TRP A 120 -15.07 6.02 -19.91
N SER A 121 -16.34 6.37 -20.00
CA SER A 121 -16.72 7.79 -20.16
C SER A 121 -16.26 8.62 -18.97
N ASP A 122 -16.54 8.15 -17.76
CA ASP A 122 -16.13 8.84 -16.53
C ASP A 122 -14.59 8.84 -16.38
N THR A 123 -13.95 7.74 -16.74
CA THR A 123 -12.49 7.63 -16.70
C THR A 123 -11.84 8.68 -17.61
N MET A 124 -12.30 8.77 -18.86
CA MET A 124 -11.72 9.73 -19.80
C MET A 124 -12.00 11.17 -19.38
N ASN A 125 -13.18 11.45 -18.84
CA ASN A 125 -13.50 12.78 -18.33
C ASN A 125 -12.61 13.16 -17.14
N ASN A 126 -12.33 12.22 -16.25
CA ASN A 126 -11.45 12.42 -15.11
C ASN A 126 -10.02 12.75 -15.56
N LEU A 127 -9.51 11.99 -16.54
CA LEU A 127 -8.16 12.22 -17.08
C LEU A 127 -8.04 13.60 -17.73
N LYS A 128 -9.06 14.05 -18.46
CA LYS A 128 -9.10 15.38 -19.06
C LYS A 128 -9.14 16.46 -17.98
N ARG A 129 -10.01 16.29 -16.99
CA ARG A 129 -10.16 17.26 -15.89
C ARG A 129 -8.87 17.43 -15.10
N ASN A 130 -8.11 16.36 -14.95
CA ASN A 130 -6.81 16.37 -14.26
C ASN A 130 -5.64 16.69 -15.20
N LYS A 131 -5.92 17.10 -16.41
CA LYS A 131 -4.92 17.56 -17.40
C LYS A 131 -3.92 16.49 -17.80
N LEU A 132 -4.32 15.22 -17.78
CA LEU A 132 -3.50 14.10 -18.25
C LEU A 132 -3.72 13.80 -19.73
N LEU A 133 -4.75 14.39 -20.31
CA LEU A 133 -5.04 14.34 -21.74
C LEU A 133 -5.15 15.72 -22.32
#